data_a25b8abb9414890bc83641b0c6b373ea
#
_entry.id   a25b8abb9414890bc83641b0c6b373ea
#
_cell.length_a   1.000
_cell.length_b   1.000
_cell.length_c   1.000
_cell.angle_alpha   90.00
_cell.angle_beta   90.00
_cell.angle_gamma   90.00
#
_symmetry.space_group_name_H-M   'P 1'
#
loop_
_entity.id
_entity.type
_entity.pdbx_description
1 polymer ?
#
loop_
_entity_poly.entity_id
_entity_poly.type
_entity_poly.pdbx_seq_one_letter_code
_entity_poly.pdbx_strand_id
1 'polypeptide(L)'
;MKRKIRLFALVFLCSTVSLGGLWTAKNAFAKPDSPLHIDIPVKLEKANVVFDMGHLVMSTGDMPFLLGDLNLLASDFKKSGTTGNIVAVFHGDAAYLVLNDNTYNLDRRVLNDGRYNAGGHVKSGNPYAELMGELMKQGVQIELCGATARANHWGNADLLPGVKVNTDAMLRITQLEEQGYTLIYE
;
A
#
# COMPACT_ATOMS: atom_id res chain seq x y z
N MET A 1 -34.55 47.52 68.72
CA MET A 1 -33.31 46.71 68.80
C MET A 1 -32.84 46.37 67.37
N LYS A 2 -31.79 47.07 66.87
CA LYS A 2 -31.30 46.89 65.54
C LYS A 2 -29.96 46.09 65.62
N ARG A 3 -29.95 44.85 65.18
CA ARG A 3 -28.72 44.02 65.08
C ARG A 3 -28.00 44.29 63.72
N LYS A 4 -26.79 44.80 63.80
CA LYS A 4 -25.88 45.00 62.68
C LYS A 4 -25.19 43.65 62.35
N ILE A 5 -25.41 43.16 61.15
CA ILE A 5 -24.70 42.02 60.61
C ILE A 5 -23.40 42.54 59.91
N ARG A 6 -22.26 42.12 60.40
CA ARG A 6 -20.95 42.40 59.77
C ARG A 6 -20.67 41.36 58.67
N LEU A 7 -20.55 41.85 57.45
CA LEU A 7 -20.15 41.04 56.28
C LEU A 7 -18.63 40.87 56.28
N PHE A 8 -18.18 39.66 56.51
CA PHE A 8 -16.74 39.29 56.27
C PHE A 8 -16.56 39.00 54.82
N ALA A 9 -15.73 39.82 54.13
CA ALA A 9 -15.27 39.55 52.78
C ALA A 9 -14.11 38.54 52.85
N LEU A 10 -14.35 37.34 52.34
CA LEU A 10 -13.32 36.34 52.13
C LEU A 10 -12.64 36.59 50.79
N VAL A 11 -11.41 37.05 50.83
CA VAL A 11 -10.57 37.19 49.63
C VAL A 11 -10.05 35.80 49.24
N PHE A 12 -10.60 35.24 48.17
CA PHE A 12 -10.02 34.04 47.54
C PHE A 12 -8.82 34.45 46.67
N LEU A 13 -7.63 34.11 47.11
CA LEU A 13 -6.43 34.14 46.32
C LEU A 13 -6.50 32.98 45.30
N CYS A 14 -6.81 33.31 44.07
CA CYS A 14 -6.76 32.37 42.95
C CYS A 14 -5.28 32.24 42.49
N SER A 15 -4.57 31.21 42.96
CA SER A 15 -3.25 30.85 42.43
C SER A 15 -3.45 30.21 41.07
N THR A 16 -3.16 30.98 40.01
CA THR A 16 -3.05 30.46 38.65
C THR A 16 -1.78 29.61 38.52
N VAL A 17 -1.96 28.30 38.61
CA VAL A 17 -0.94 27.34 38.18
C VAL A 17 -0.88 27.40 36.65
N SER A 18 0.15 28.04 36.13
CA SER A 18 0.48 28.05 34.70
C SER A 18 0.87 26.63 34.24
N LEU A 19 -0.09 25.94 33.61
CA LEU A 19 0.17 24.72 32.81
C LEU A 19 0.84 25.10 31.46
N GLY A 20 2.02 25.67 31.57
CA GLY A 20 2.88 25.95 30.43
C GLY A 20 4.06 25.04 30.46
N GLY A 21 4.02 23.90 29.75
CA GLY A 21 5.23 23.13 29.63
C GLY A 21 5.07 21.66 29.26
N LEU A 22 4.34 21.32 28.20
CA LEU A 22 4.35 19.95 27.66
C LEU A 22 4.04 19.88 26.14
N TRP A 23 4.44 20.89 25.37
CA TRP A 23 4.15 20.91 23.92
C TRP A 23 5.37 21.06 23.02
N THR A 24 6.58 20.69 23.42
CA THR A 24 7.76 20.84 22.59
C THR A 24 8.61 19.59 22.40
N ALA A 25 8.12 18.38 22.71
CA ALA A 25 8.94 17.17 22.61
C ALA A 25 8.68 16.31 21.36
N LYS A 26 7.81 16.71 20.42
CA LYS A 26 7.48 15.83 19.27
C LYS A 26 8.28 16.07 17.98
N ASN A 27 9.11 17.09 17.89
CA ASN A 27 9.85 17.40 16.66
C ASN A 27 11.38 17.48 16.83
N ALA A 28 11.94 17.02 17.94
CA ALA A 28 13.36 17.19 18.21
C ALA A 28 14.29 16.25 17.41
N PHE A 29 13.75 15.31 16.61
CA PHE A 29 14.55 14.35 15.84
C PHE A 29 14.30 14.33 14.34
N ALA A 30 13.49 15.23 13.80
CA ALA A 30 13.41 15.39 12.37
C ALA A 30 14.70 16.06 11.88
N LYS A 31 15.53 15.29 11.19
CA LYS A 31 16.67 15.84 10.45
C LYS A 31 16.09 16.85 9.45
N PRO A 32 16.61 18.11 9.39
CA PRO A 32 16.15 19.05 8.36
C PRO A 32 16.40 18.44 6.98
N ASP A 33 15.40 18.52 6.11
CA ASP A 33 15.52 18.07 4.73
C ASP A 33 16.71 18.78 4.08
N SER A 34 17.73 18.00 3.74
CA SER A 34 18.80 18.51 2.89
C SER A 34 18.37 18.30 1.43
N PRO A 35 18.56 19.29 0.54
CA PRO A 35 18.21 19.14 -0.86
C PRO A 35 18.94 17.94 -1.47
N LEU A 36 18.19 17.02 -2.08
CA LEU A 36 18.73 15.89 -2.83
C LEU A 36 19.10 16.38 -4.23
N HIS A 37 20.33 16.14 -4.67
CA HIS A 37 20.77 16.31 -6.03
C HIS A 37 20.77 14.98 -6.77
N ILE A 38 20.22 14.95 -7.99
CA ILE A 38 20.24 13.77 -8.86
C ILE A 38 21.43 13.91 -9.82
N ASP A 39 22.47 13.11 -9.57
CA ASP A 39 23.69 13.11 -10.38
C ASP A 39 23.51 12.35 -11.70
N ILE A 40 22.66 11.34 -11.72
CA ILE A 40 22.42 10.49 -12.89
C ILE A 40 20.91 10.52 -13.21
N PRO A 41 20.43 11.50 -13.97
CA PRO A 41 19.05 11.50 -14.42
C PRO A 41 18.83 10.41 -15.47
N VAL A 42 17.82 9.53 -15.24
CA VAL A 42 17.47 8.46 -16.17
C VAL A 42 16.22 8.85 -16.95
N LYS A 43 16.28 8.68 -18.26
CA LYS A 43 15.13 8.84 -19.16
C LYS A 43 15.09 7.67 -20.13
N LEU A 44 13.93 7.00 -20.17
CA LEU A 44 13.65 5.95 -21.16
C LEU A 44 12.62 6.48 -22.17
N GLU A 45 12.86 6.25 -23.45
CA GLU A 45 11.86 6.55 -24.48
C GLU A 45 10.81 5.43 -24.58
N LYS A 46 11.27 4.18 -24.48
CA LYS A 46 10.43 2.99 -24.52
C LYS A 46 10.98 1.91 -23.62
N ALA A 47 10.10 1.24 -22.87
CA ALA A 47 10.44 0.06 -22.09
C ALA A 47 9.22 -0.87 -21.96
N ASN A 48 9.46 -2.18 -21.96
CA ASN A 48 8.50 -3.19 -21.56
C ASN A 48 9.03 -3.86 -20.29
N VAL A 49 8.22 -3.93 -19.26
CA VAL A 49 8.63 -4.44 -17.95
C VAL A 49 7.62 -5.46 -17.44
N VAL A 50 8.10 -6.57 -16.91
CA VAL A 50 7.29 -7.54 -16.17
C VAL A 50 7.75 -7.61 -14.72
N PHE A 51 6.79 -7.51 -13.79
CA PHE A 51 6.99 -7.74 -12.37
C PHE A 51 6.58 -9.17 -12.02
N ASP A 52 7.48 -9.91 -11.41
CA ASP A 52 7.20 -11.21 -10.77
C ASP A 52 6.72 -10.96 -9.35
N MET A 53 5.40 -11.01 -9.16
CA MET A 53 4.73 -10.76 -7.89
C MET A 53 4.45 -12.09 -7.15
N GLY A 54 5.51 -12.85 -6.88
CA GLY A 54 5.41 -14.19 -6.26
C GLY A 54 5.48 -14.20 -4.75
N HIS A 55 6.21 -13.25 -4.17
CA HIS A 55 6.46 -13.15 -2.74
C HIS A 55 5.82 -11.91 -2.13
N LEU A 56 5.56 -11.96 -0.84
CA LEU A 56 5.00 -10.86 -0.08
C LEU A 56 6.02 -10.34 0.94
N VAL A 57 6.93 -9.50 0.48
CA VAL A 57 7.82 -8.74 1.37
C VAL A 57 7.19 -7.39 1.67
N MET A 58 7.00 -7.07 2.95
CA MET A 58 6.39 -5.81 3.38
C MET A 58 7.45 -4.75 3.63
N SER A 59 7.21 -3.55 3.12
CA SER A 59 8.01 -2.37 3.46
C SER A 59 7.71 -1.90 4.90
N THR A 60 8.44 -0.88 5.36
CA THR A 60 8.07 -0.18 6.60
C THR A 60 6.70 0.47 6.41
N GLY A 61 5.68 -0.17 6.93
CA GLY A 61 4.28 0.17 6.74
C GLY A 61 3.50 -1.03 6.18
N ASP A 62 2.30 -0.79 5.71
CA ASP A 62 1.39 -1.86 5.25
C ASP A 62 1.42 -2.06 3.72
N MET A 63 2.46 -1.56 3.03
CA MET A 63 2.60 -1.68 1.59
C MET A 63 3.57 -2.82 1.24
N PRO A 64 3.16 -3.79 0.41
CA PRO A 64 4.09 -4.74 -0.19
C PRO A 64 5.16 -4.00 -1.01
N PHE A 65 6.43 -4.39 -0.83
CA PHE A 65 7.56 -3.66 -1.39
C PHE A 65 7.45 -3.56 -2.92
N LEU A 66 7.33 -4.69 -3.62
CA LEU A 66 7.19 -4.71 -5.10
C LEU A 66 5.94 -3.96 -5.60
N LEU A 67 4.85 -3.92 -4.81
CA LEU A 67 3.67 -3.14 -5.20
C LEU A 67 3.96 -1.64 -5.13
N GLY A 68 4.78 -1.22 -4.17
CA GLY A 68 5.31 0.14 -4.08
C GLY A 68 6.17 0.48 -5.30
N ASP A 69 7.09 -0.40 -5.69
CA ASP A 69 7.97 -0.23 -6.85
C ASP A 69 7.20 -0.21 -8.17
N LEU A 70 6.19 -1.08 -8.31
CA LEU A 70 5.28 -1.07 -9.46
C LEU A 70 4.57 0.28 -9.60
N ASN A 71 4.07 0.82 -8.49
CA ASN A 71 3.40 2.13 -8.48
C ASN A 71 4.38 3.27 -8.81
N LEU A 72 5.60 3.21 -8.29
CA LEU A 72 6.66 4.18 -8.60
C LEU A 72 7.00 4.16 -10.09
N LEU A 73 7.27 2.97 -10.65
CA LEU A 73 7.62 2.83 -12.07
C LEU A 73 6.49 3.29 -13.00
N ALA A 74 5.24 2.95 -12.70
CA ALA A 74 4.09 3.41 -13.48
C ALA A 74 3.97 4.95 -13.46
N SER A 75 4.19 5.56 -12.29
CA SER A 75 4.22 7.02 -12.13
C SER A 75 5.37 7.65 -12.93
N ASP A 76 6.54 7.03 -12.92
CA ASP A 76 7.72 7.55 -13.62
C ASP A 76 7.58 7.41 -15.15
N PHE A 77 6.97 6.35 -15.65
CA PHE A 77 6.61 6.23 -17.08
C PHE A 77 5.72 7.39 -17.51
N LYS A 78 4.69 7.67 -16.71
CA LYS A 78 3.78 8.78 -16.99
C LYS A 78 4.50 10.15 -16.95
N LYS A 79 5.33 10.40 -15.95
CA LYS A 79 6.05 11.69 -15.80
C LYS A 79 7.10 11.92 -16.89
N SER A 80 7.82 10.88 -17.29
CA SER A 80 8.88 10.97 -18.31
C SER A 80 8.35 10.87 -19.75
N GLY A 81 7.09 10.47 -19.95
CA GLY A 81 6.53 10.18 -21.24
C GLY A 81 7.08 8.88 -21.87
N THR A 82 7.59 7.96 -21.03
CA THR A 82 8.06 6.65 -21.47
C THR A 82 6.89 5.85 -22.05
N THR A 83 7.07 5.33 -23.25
CA THR A 83 6.10 4.43 -23.91
C THR A 83 6.44 2.97 -23.62
N GLY A 84 5.45 2.09 -23.71
CA GLY A 84 5.63 0.64 -23.52
C GLY A 84 4.60 0.04 -22.59
N ASN A 85 4.88 -1.17 -22.13
CA ASN A 85 3.94 -1.94 -21.34
C ASN A 85 4.55 -2.31 -19.98
N ILE A 86 3.73 -2.27 -18.95
CA ILE A 86 4.04 -2.81 -17.62
C ILE A 86 3.05 -3.93 -17.36
N VAL A 87 3.55 -5.12 -17.05
CA VAL A 87 2.76 -6.31 -16.68
C VAL A 87 3.16 -6.74 -15.28
N ALA A 88 2.21 -6.97 -14.40
CA ALA A 88 2.45 -7.52 -13.07
C ALA A 88 1.76 -8.88 -12.95
N VAL A 89 2.53 -9.94 -12.72
CA VAL A 89 2.06 -11.33 -12.66
C VAL A 89 2.02 -11.78 -11.21
N PHE A 90 0.85 -11.82 -10.63
CA PHE A 90 0.61 -12.22 -9.24
C PHE A 90 0.48 -13.74 -9.12
N HIS A 91 1.24 -14.33 -8.20
CA HIS A 91 1.18 -15.75 -7.88
C HIS A 91 1.67 -16.02 -6.45
N GLY A 92 1.71 -17.28 -6.03
CA GLY A 92 2.23 -17.65 -4.71
C GLY A 92 1.58 -16.85 -3.57
N ASP A 93 2.42 -16.30 -2.70
CA ASP A 93 1.96 -15.60 -1.51
C ASP A 93 1.36 -14.21 -1.80
N ALA A 94 1.70 -13.59 -2.92
CA ALA A 94 1.15 -12.29 -3.29
C ALA A 94 -0.19 -12.37 -4.04
N ALA A 95 -0.61 -13.55 -4.46
CA ALA A 95 -1.79 -13.73 -5.31
C ALA A 95 -3.10 -13.21 -4.71
N TYR A 96 -3.25 -13.21 -3.38
CA TYR A 96 -4.48 -12.73 -2.74
C TYR A 96 -4.66 -11.20 -2.82
N LEU A 97 -3.61 -10.45 -3.18
CA LEU A 97 -3.69 -8.99 -3.34
C LEU A 97 -4.61 -8.56 -4.48
N VAL A 98 -4.89 -9.45 -5.44
CA VAL A 98 -5.76 -9.18 -6.59
C VAL A 98 -7.19 -9.70 -6.42
N LEU A 99 -7.56 -10.16 -5.23
CA LEU A 99 -8.91 -10.62 -4.91
C LEU A 99 -9.86 -9.45 -4.65
N ASN A 100 -11.15 -9.64 -4.98
CA ASN A 100 -12.20 -8.71 -4.57
C ASN A 100 -12.40 -8.72 -3.05
N ASP A 101 -13.13 -7.75 -2.52
CA ASP A 101 -13.32 -7.56 -1.08
C ASP A 101 -13.85 -8.80 -0.36
N ASN A 102 -14.83 -9.49 -0.96
CA ASN A 102 -15.46 -10.65 -0.32
C ASN A 102 -14.48 -11.82 -0.22
N THR A 103 -13.82 -12.15 -1.32
CA THR A 103 -12.88 -13.28 -1.36
C THR A 103 -11.61 -12.96 -0.57
N TYR A 104 -11.13 -11.73 -0.62
CA TYR A 104 -10.01 -11.26 0.20
C TYR A 104 -10.25 -11.47 1.69
N ASN A 105 -11.42 -11.09 2.20
CA ASN A 105 -11.78 -11.25 3.61
C ASN A 105 -11.89 -12.72 4.06
N LEU A 106 -12.13 -13.64 3.13
CA LEU A 106 -12.22 -15.07 3.41
C LEU A 106 -10.88 -15.81 3.23
N ASP A 107 -9.87 -15.15 2.67
CA ASP A 107 -8.58 -15.79 2.45
C ASP A 107 -7.85 -16.05 3.77
N ARG A 108 -7.37 -17.30 3.95
CA ARG A 108 -6.69 -17.74 5.17
C ARG A 108 -5.44 -16.91 5.51
N ARG A 109 -4.77 -16.34 4.52
CA ARG A 109 -3.58 -15.49 4.71
C ARG A 109 -3.96 -14.17 5.37
N VAL A 110 -5.10 -13.61 4.97
CA VAL A 110 -5.69 -12.42 5.59
C VAL A 110 -6.18 -12.75 7.00
N LEU A 111 -6.91 -13.85 7.17
CA LEU A 111 -7.46 -14.25 8.47
C LEU A 111 -6.37 -14.60 9.50
N ASN A 112 -5.23 -15.13 9.04
CA ASN A 112 -4.12 -15.52 9.91
C ASN A 112 -3.09 -14.39 10.11
N ASP A 113 -3.21 -13.26 9.42
CA ASP A 113 -2.33 -12.13 9.62
C ASP A 113 -2.64 -11.47 10.98
N GLY A 114 -1.66 -11.47 11.89
CA GLY A 114 -1.79 -10.90 13.24
C GLY A 114 -2.18 -9.41 13.24
N ARG A 115 -1.99 -8.70 12.13
CA ARG A 115 -2.42 -7.30 11.94
C ARG A 115 -3.93 -7.17 11.88
N TYR A 116 -4.63 -8.21 11.41
CA TYR A 116 -6.09 -8.27 11.34
C TYR A 116 -6.72 -8.80 12.64
N ASN A 117 -5.96 -9.56 13.43
CA ASN A 117 -6.42 -10.16 14.68
C ASN A 117 -6.21 -9.25 15.91
N ALA A 118 -5.38 -8.22 15.83
CA ALA A 118 -5.13 -7.27 16.91
C ALA A 118 -6.30 -6.30 17.08
N GLY A 119 -7.39 -6.77 17.69
CA GLY A 119 -8.51 -5.90 18.12
C GLY A 119 -9.86 -6.15 17.48
N GLY A 120 -10.06 -7.24 16.75
CA GLY A 120 -11.40 -7.66 16.31
C GLY A 120 -12.04 -6.82 15.20
N HIS A 121 -11.30 -5.91 14.58
CA HIS A 121 -11.76 -5.14 13.44
C HIS A 121 -11.05 -5.60 12.19
N VAL A 122 -11.60 -6.61 11.54
CA VAL A 122 -11.29 -6.90 10.12
C VAL A 122 -11.68 -5.65 9.34
N LYS A 123 -10.71 -4.94 8.76
CA LYS A 123 -11.01 -3.93 7.75
C LYS A 123 -11.79 -4.65 6.66
N SER A 124 -13.03 -4.25 6.42
CA SER A 124 -13.85 -4.86 5.38
C SER A 124 -13.27 -4.50 4.01
N GLY A 125 -12.75 -5.48 3.29
CA GLY A 125 -12.30 -5.32 1.92
C GLY A 125 -10.80 -5.44 1.72
N ASN A 126 -10.41 -5.51 0.45
CA ASN A 126 -9.02 -5.54 0.02
C ASN A 126 -8.40 -4.14 0.08
N PRO A 127 -7.44 -3.86 0.99
CA PRO A 127 -6.86 -2.52 1.14
C PRO A 127 -6.04 -2.06 -0.07
N TYR A 128 -5.74 -2.97 -1.00
CA TYR A 128 -4.96 -2.69 -2.21
C TYR A 128 -5.85 -2.48 -3.45
N ALA A 129 -7.17 -2.68 -3.34
CA ALA A 129 -8.10 -2.64 -4.47
C ALA A 129 -8.09 -1.29 -5.20
N GLU A 130 -8.06 -0.19 -4.45
CA GLU A 130 -8.00 1.16 -5.03
C GLU A 130 -6.70 1.36 -5.83
N LEU A 131 -5.55 1.03 -5.24
CA LEU A 131 -4.26 1.13 -5.90
C LEU A 131 -4.18 0.26 -7.16
N MET A 132 -4.68 -0.97 -7.12
CA MET A 132 -4.74 -1.85 -8.29
C MET A 132 -5.60 -1.24 -9.40
N GLY A 133 -6.74 -0.64 -9.03
CA GLY A 133 -7.60 0.08 -9.97
C GLY A 133 -6.90 1.27 -10.63
N GLU A 134 -6.15 2.06 -9.86
CA GLU A 134 -5.39 3.19 -10.40
C GLU A 134 -4.23 2.75 -11.31
N LEU A 135 -3.52 1.68 -10.96
CA LEU A 135 -2.48 1.09 -11.80
C LEU A 135 -3.06 0.62 -13.16
N MET A 136 -4.20 -0.07 -13.13
CA MET A 136 -4.88 -0.50 -14.37
C MET A 136 -5.34 0.69 -15.23
N LYS A 137 -5.84 1.78 -14.63
CA LYS A 137 -6.17 3.02 -15.35
C LYS A 137 -4.94 3.69 -15.97
N GLN A 138 -3.76 3.50 -15.38
CA GLN A 138 -2.49 3.98 -15.94
C GLN A 138 -1.94 3.06 -17.04
N GLY A 139 -2.62 1.96 -17.37
CA GLY A 139 -2.21 1.02 -18.41
C GLY A 139 -1.40 -0.16 -17.92
N VAL A 140 -1.21 -0.33 -16.62
CA VAL A 140 -0.58 -1.53 -16.06
C VAL A 140 -1.50 -2.73 -16.26
N GLN A 141 -1.01 -3.80 -16.87
CA GLN A 141 -1.74 -5.06 -16.96
C GLN A 141 -1.48 -5.89 -15.71
N ILE A 142 -2.54 -6.16 -14.94
CA ILE A 142 -2.49 -7.00 -13.75
C ILE A 142 -3.00 -8.39 -14.12
N GLU A 143 -2.17 -9.41 -13.84
CA GLU A 143 -2.47 -10.82 -14.14
C GLU A 143 -2.38 -11.67 -12.87
N LEU A 144 -3.29 -12.67 -12.77
CA LEU A 144 -3.22 -13.73 -11.77
C LEU A 144 -2.81 -15.03 -12.42
N CYS A 145 -1.90 -15.75 -11.79
CA CYS A 145 -1.52 -17.12 -12.15
C CYS A 145 -2.71 -18.07 -12.04
N GLY A 146 -3.12 -18.69 -13.15
CA GLY A 146 -4.21 -19.65 -13.17
C GLY A 146 -3.91 -20.92 -12.37
N ALA A 147 -2.66 -21.35 -12.26
CA ALA A 147 -2.29 -22.46 -11.38
C ALA A 147 -2.53 -22.11 -9.90
N THR A 148 -2.14 -20.91 -9.47
CA THR A 148 -2.40 -20.41 -8.11
C THR A 148 -3.90 -20.26 -7.85
N ALA A 149 -4.66 -19.70 -8.80
CA ALA A 149 -6.10 -19.56 -8.69
C ALA A 149 -6.80 -20.93 -8.49
N ARG A 150 -6.46 -21.93 -9.30
CA ARG A 150 -7.00 -23.29 -9.17
C ARG A 150 -6.66 -23.92 -7.81
N ALA A 151 -5.42 -23.78 -7.34
CA ALA A 151 -5.01 -24.33 -6.05
C ALA A 151 -5.77 -23.73 -4.86
N ASN A 152 -6.26 -22.50 -5.00
CA ASN A 152 -7.03 -21.79 -3.98
C ASN A 152 -8.55 -21.81 -4.26
N HIS A 153 -9.01 -22.50 -5.31
CA HIS A 153 -10.42 -22.57 -5.72
C HIS A 153 -11.04 -21.20 -6.06
N TRP A 154 -10.25 -20.28 -6.59
CA TRP A 154 -10.73 -18.96 -7.04
C TRP A 154 -11.15 -19.02 -8.51
N GLY A 155 -12.28 -18.39 -8.81
CA GLY A 155 -12.76 -18.13 -10.16
C GLY A 155 -12.59 -16.65 -10.54
N ASN A 156 -12.94 -16.31 -11.79
CA ASN A 156 -12.86 -14.92 -12.25
C ASN A 156 -13.75 -13.95 -11.45
N ALA A 157 -14.85 -14.45 -10.87
CA ALA A 157 -15.75 -13.67 -10.04
C ALA A 157 -15.15 -13.28 -8.68
N ASP A 158 -14.05 -13.91 -8.28
CA ASP A 158 -13.34 -13.66 -7.03
C ASP A 158 -12.30 -12.57 -7.14
N LEU A 159 -12.05 -12.05 -8.34
CA LEU A 159 -10.97 -11.13 -8.64
C LEU A 159 -11.46 -9.68 -8.66
N LEU A 160 -10.53 -8.75 -8.48
CA LEU A 160 -10.77 -7.34 -8.76
C LEU A 160 -11.13 -7.14 -10.24
N PRO A 161 -12.05 -6.22 -10.55
CA PRO A 161 -12.41 -5.92 -11.94
C PRO A 161 -11.19 -5.51 -12.77
N GLY A 162 -11.00 -6.13 -13.94
CA GLY A 162 -9.90 -5.85 -14.84
C GLY A 162 -8.68 -6.74 -14.70
N VAL A 163 -8.56 -7.50 -13.62
CA VAL A 163 -7.53 -8.53 -13.46
C VAL A 163 -7.73 -9.63 -14.50
N LYS A 164 -6.66 -10.00 -15.18
CA LYS A 164 -6.64 -11.09 -16.17
C LYS A 164 -6.08 -12.36 -15.52
N VAL A 165 -6.47 -13.52 -16.06
CA VAL A 165 -5.92 -14.80 -15.61
C VAL A 165 -5.07 -15.38 -16.73
N ASN A 166 -3.78 -15.64 -16.46
CA ASN A 166 -2.91 -16.37 -17.36
C ASN A 166 -2.93 -17.88 -17.05
N THR A 167 -2.31 -18.70 -17.86
CA THR A 167 -2.27 -20.15 -17.67
C THR A 167 -1.46 -20.53 -16.44
N ASP A 168 -0.26 -19.95 -16.34
CA ASP A 168 0.75 -20.22 -15.33
C ASP A 168 1.75 -19.06 -15.28
N ALA A 169 2.19 -18.66 -14.09
CA ALA A 169 3.08 -17.51 -13.91
C ALA A 169 4.44 -17.73 -14.59
N MET A 170 5.04 -18.91 -14.41
CA MET A 170 6.37 -19.18 -14.97
C MET A 170 6.35 -19.14 -16.49
N LEU A 171 5.39 -19.83 -17.13
CA LEU A 171 5.21 -19.78 -18.58
C LEU A 171 4.95 -18.35 -19.07
N ARG A 172 4.13 -17.60 -18.33
CA ARG A 172 3.80 -16.22 -18.72
C ARG A 172 4.98 -15.28 -18.62
N ILE A 173 5.74 -15.34 -17.54
CA ILE A 173 6.96 -14.54 -17.35
C ILE A 173 7.98 -14.88 -18.43
N THR A 174 8.27 -16.18 -18.64
CA THR A 174 9.16 -16.63 -19.71
C THR A 174 8.73 -16.11 -21.09
N GLN A 175 7.43 -16.19 -21.41
CA GLN A 175 6.90 -15.65 -22.66
C GLN A 175 7.13 -14.14 -22.78
N LEU A 176 6.96 -13.38 -21.70
CA LEU A 176 7.19 -11.94 -21.71
C LEU A 176 8.68 -11.61 -21.89
N GLU A 177 9.59 -12.34 -21.24
CA GLU A 177 11.02 -12.17 -21.41
C GLU A 177 11.44 -12.46 -22.87
N GLU A 178 10.93 -13.53 -23.50
CA GLU A 178 11.14 -13.82 -24.93
C GLU A 178 10.60 -12.69 -25.84
N GLN A 179 9.57 -11.94 -25.40
CA GLN A 179 9.04 -10.78 -26.09
C GLN A 179 9.80 -9.48 -25.77
N GLY A 180 10.92 -9.56 -25.05
CA GLY A 180 11.80 -8.44 -24.74
C GLY A 180 11.36 -7.60 -23.53
N TYR A 181 10.58 -8.16 -22.62
CA TYR A 181 10.31 -7.51 -21.34
C TYR A 181 11.51 -7.68 -20.40
N THR A 182 11.79 -6.62 -19.64
CA THR A 182 12.74 -6.67 -18.53
C THR A 182 12.05 -7.20 -17.29
N LEU A 183 12.58 -8.26 -16.68
CA LEU A 183 12.06 -8.85 -15.45
C LEU A 183 12.51 -8.04 -14.23
N ILE A 184 11.54 -7.69 -13.34
CA ILE A 184 11.77 -7.19 -11.99
C ILE A 184 11.17 -8.19 -11.00
N TYR A 185 11.98 -8.61 -10.03
CA TYR A 185 11.59 -9.57 -8.98
C TYR A 185 12.30 -9.25 -7.66
N GLU A 186 11.79 -9.78 -6.54
CA GLU A 186 12.40 -9.80 -5.20
C GLU A 186 12.85 -11.20 -4.81
#